data_0c91b053ef5b1809f6d0374422fa8563
#
_entry.id   0c91b053ef5b1809f6d0374422fa8563
#
_cell.length_a   1.000
_cell.length_b   1.000
_cell.length_c   1.000
_cell.angle_alpha   90.00
_cell.angle_beta   90.00
_cell.angle_gamma   90.00
#
_symmetry.space_group_name_H-M   'P 1'
#
loop_
_entity.id
_entity.type
_entity.pdbx_description
1 polymer ?
#
loop_
_entity_poly.entity_id
_entity_poly.type
_entity_poly.pdbx_seq_one_letter_code
_entity_poly.pdbx_strand_id
1 'polypeptide(L)'
;MPYRLEYRAWLSQGGRRLLGEEEAGLLRLIKEKRSLLAAAHAAGLAAEEAEALLARAEESCGVRLVDRREASLTAEGERLLQELNSRCKRMADQLEHLYRNPVFGVDGIIIQDGRVLLVKRGKEPFAGTYALPGGFMDHGETSEEAVVREVEEETGLRTEVLDLVGAYTRPGRDPRGHICTLAYRLVVRGGSLRAGDDAAEAAFFRLGSLPPLAFDHADILEDVRLQYGLR
;
A
#
# COMPACT_ATOMS: atom_id res chain seq x y z
N MET A 1 13.29 -12.71 -5.64
CA MET A 1 12.22 -12.82 -6.68
C MET A 1 11.34 -11.60 -6.55
N PRO A 2 11.03 -10.88 -7.62
CA PRO A 2 10.11 -9.76 -7.52
C PRO A 2 8.70 -10.29 -7.20
N TYR A 3 8.06 -9.74 -6.17
CA TYR A 3 6.67 -10.03 -5.84
C TYR A 3 5.78 -9.49 -6.96
N ARG A 4 4.80 -10.30 -7.40
CA ARG A 4 3.78 -9.92 -8.37
C ARG A 4 2.47 -9.74 -7.64
N LEU A 5 1.83 -8.58 -7.80
CA LEU A 5 0.49 -8.36 -7.29
C LEU A 5 -0.50 -9.11 -8.17
N GLU A 6 -1.25 -10.04 -7.61
CA GLU A 6 -2.34 -10.74 -8.28
C GLU A 6 -3.67 -10.22 -7.72
N TYR A 7 -4.59 -9.89 -8.62
CA TYR A 7 -5.93 -9.46 -8.27
C TYR A 7 -6.96 -10.16 -9.15
N ARG A 8 -8.17 -10.30 -8.64
CA ARG A 8 -9.31 -10.83 -9.40
C ARG A 8 -10.30 -9.72 -9.65
N ALA A 9 -10.69 -9.53 -10.90
CA ALA A 9 -11.66 -8.53 -11.31
C ALA A 9 -12.90 -9.16 -11.94
N TRP A 10 -14.04 -8.51 -11.79
CA TRP A 10 -15.29 -8.88 -12.45
C TRP A 10 -16.14 -7.64 -12.73
N LEU A 11 -16.97 -7.71 -13.78
CA LEU A 11 -18.05 -6.76 -14.00
C LEU A 11 -19.27 -7.18 -13.18
N SER A 12 -19.91 -6.20 -12.57
CA SER A 12 -21.20 -6.40 -11.88
C SER A 12 -22.18 -5.27 -12.20
N GLN A 13 -23.46 -5.58 -12.16
CA GLN A 13 -24.55 -4.62 -12.31
C GLN A 13 -25.65 -4.96 -11.28
N GLY A 14 -26.09 -3.97 -10.53
CA GLY A 14 -27.10 -4.16 -9.49
C GLY A 14 -26.72 -5.22 -8.43
N GLY A 15 -25.42 -5.37 -8.11
CA GLY A 15 -24.93 -6.39 -7.16
C GLY A 15 -24.78 -7.79 -7.77
N ARG A 16 -25.21 -8.03 -9.00
CA ARG A 16 -25.06 -9.31 -9.72
C ARG A 16 -23.77 -9.32 -10.52
N ARG A 17 -22.92 -10.34 -10.31
CA ARG A 17 -21.71 -10.57 -11.12
C ARG A 17 -22.13 -10.99 -12.55
N LEU A 18 -21.59 -10.29 -13.55
CA LEU A 18 -21.86 -10.55 -14.97
C LEU A 18 -20.74 -11.35 -15.62
N LEU A 19 -19.50 -10.87 -15.52
CA LEU A 19 -18.33 -11.42 -16.21
C LEU A 19 -17.10 -11.27 -15.33
N GLY A 20 -16.34 -12.34 -15.13
CA GLY A 20 -15.06 -12.34 -14.40
C GLY A 20 -13.90 -12.76 -15.30
N GLU A 21 -12.72 -12.92 -14.72
CA GLU A 21 -11.49 -13.27 -15.45
C GLU A 21 -11.56 -14.63 -16.15
N GLU A 22 -12.19 -15.63 -15.53
CA GLU A 22 -12.30 -16.98 -16.11
C GLU A 22 -13.15 -16.96 -17.38
N GLU A 23 -14.33 -16.35 -17.30
CA GLU A 23 -15.24 -16.19 -18.44
C GLU A 23 -14.60 -15.31 -19.53
N ALA A 24 -13.95 -14.21 -19.14
CA ALA A 24 -13.25 -13.33 -20.07
C ALA A 24 -12.06 -14.03 -20.75
N GLY A 25 -11.32 -14.84 -20.01
CA GLY A 25 -10.25 -15.68 -20.55
C GLY A 25 -10.75 -16.61 -21.65
N LEU A 26 -11.86 -17.30 -21.41
CA LEU A 26 -12.48 -18.16 -22.40
C LEU A 26 -13.00 -17.38 -23.61
N LEU A 27 -13.63 -16.22 -23.42
CA LEU A 27 -14.08 -15.34 -24.52
C LEU A 27 -12.90 -14.86 -25.38
N ARG A 28 -11.77 -14.47 -24.79
CA ARG A 28 -10.56 -14.10 -25.55
C ARG A 28 -10.05 -15.25 -26.41
N LEU A 29 -10.02 -16.46 -25.85
CA LEU A 29 -9.58 -17.65 -26.59
C LEU A 29 -10.55 -18.04 -27.71
N ILE A 30 -11.87 -17.91 -27.53
CA ILE A 30 -12.86 -18.13 -28.61
C ILE A 30 -12.63 -17.13 -29.73
N LYS A 31 -12.44 -15.85 -29.41
CA LYS A 31 -12.15 -14.81 -30.40
C LYS A 31 -10.88 -15.09 -31.19
N GLU A 32 -9.82 -15.58 -30.53
CA GLU A 32 -8.54 -15.91 -31.15
C GLU A 32 -8.60 -17.19 -31.95
N LYS A 33 -9.11 -18.29 -31.39
CA LYS A 33 -9.07 -19.63 -31.99
C LYS A 33 -10.20 -19.89 -32.96
N ARG A 34 -11.27 -19.09 -32.92
CA ARG A 34 -12.47 -19.28 -33.75
C ARG A 34 -13.04 -20.71 -33.66
N SER A 35 -12.89 -21.31 -32.51
CA SER A 35 -13.35 -22.65 -32.17
C SER A 35 -13.54 -22.78 -30.67
N LEU A 36 -14.73 -23.18 -30.24
CA LEU A 36 -15.00 -23.37 -28.78
C LEU A 36 -14.18 -24.51 -28.22
N LEU A 37 -14.05 -25.63 -28.97
CA LEU A 37 -13.25 -26.77 -28.55
C LEU A 37 -11.78 -26.42 -28.40
N ALA A 38 -11.20 -25.69 -29.36
CA ALA A 38 -9.81 -25.25 -29.29
C ALA A 38 -9.59 -24.22 -28.15
N ALA A 39 -10.57 -23.35 -27.90
CA ALA A 39 -10.53 -22.40 -26.77
C ALA A 39 -10.61 -23.11 -25.41
N ALA A 40 -11.51 -24.09 -25.26
CA ALA A 40 -11.61 -24.91 -24.06
C ALA A 40 -10.29 -25.64 -23.76
N HIS A 41 -9.72 -26.33 -24.75
CA HIS A 41 -8.43 -26.99 -24.60
C HIS A 41 -7.29 -26.02 -24.21
N ALA A 42 -7.25 -24.83 -24.84
CA ALA A 42 -6.25 -23.80 -24.51
C ALA A 42 -6.44 -23.21 -23.10
N ALA A 43 -7.68 -23.22 -22.58
CA ALA A 43 -8.01 -22.82 -21.21
C ALA A 43 -7.77 -23.94 -20.17
N GLY A 44 -7.41 -25.13 -20.60
CA GLY A 44 -7.26 -26.32 -19.73
C GLY A 44 -8.61 -26.86 -19.23
N LEU A 45 -9.69 -26.62 -19.96
CA LEU A 45 -11.06 -27.05 -19.63
C LEU A 45 -11.52 -28.18 -20.53
N ALA A 46 -12.39 -29.08 -20.01
CA ALA A 46 -13.18 -29.97 -20.85
C ALA A 46 -14.22 -29.16 -21.63
N ALA A 47 -14.69 -29.71 -22.79
CA ALA A 47 -15.66 -29.00 -23.61
C ALA A 47 -16.97 -28.68 -22.88
N GLU A 48 -17.45 -29.63 -22.07
CA GLU A 48 -18.63 -29.47 -21.22
C GLU A 48 -18.46 -28.41 -20.14
N GLU A 49 -17.27 -28.30 -19.56
CA GLU A 49 -16.95 -27.28 -18.56
C GLU A 49 -16.94 -25.88 -19.17
N ALA A 50 -16.37 -25.73 -20.37
CA ALA A 50 -16.35 -24.48 -21.10
C ALA A 50 -17.77 -24.03 -21.48
N GLU A 51 -18.61 -24.95 -21.98
CA GLU A 51 -20.01 -24.65 -22.27
C GLU A 51 -20.78 -24.27 -20.98
N ALA A 52 -20.59 -24.98 -19.87
CA ALA A 52 -21.23 -24.65 -18.61
C ALA A 52 -20.79 -23.27 -18.07
N LEU A 53 -19.52 -22.92 -18.24
CA LEU A 53 -18.99 -21.59 -17.89
C LEU A 53 -19.65 -20.49 -18.71
N LEU A 54 -19.73 -20.67 -20.03
CA LEU A 54 -20.41 -19.73 -20.93
C LEU A 54 -21.89 -19.61 -20.64
N ALA A 55 -22.60 -20.73 -20.42
CA ALA A 55 -24.03 -20.72 -20.10
C ALA A 55 -24.34 -19.93 -18.83
N ARG A 56 -23.53 -20.11 -17.78
CA ARG A 56 -23.65 -19.32 -16.52
C ARG A 56 -23.41 -17.83 -16.76
N ALA A 57 -22.40 -17.49 -17.54
CA ALA A 57 -22.12 -16.10 -17.89
C ALA A 57 -23.27 -15.47 -18.69
N GLU A 58 -23.79 -16.16 -19.69
CA GLU A 58 -24.91 -15.70 -20.53
C GLU A 58 -26.21 -15.56 -19.72
N GLU A 59 -26.49 -16.50 -18.80
CA GLU A 59 -27.61 -16.41 -17.86
C GLU A 59 -27.46 -15.19 -16.93
N SER A 60 -26.23 -14.95 -16.42
CA SER A 60 -25.91 -13.80 -15.56
C SER A 60 -26.08 -12.48 -16.30
N CYS A 61 -25.68 -12.41 -17.57
CA CYS A 61 -25.80 -11.22 -18.42
C CYS A 61 -27.22 -11.04 -19.00
N GLY A 62 -28.01 -12.10 -19.07
CA GLY A 62 -29.32 -12.10 -19.74
C GLY A 62 -29.26 -12.06 -21.27
N VAL A 63 -28.07 -12.25 -21.83
CA VAL A 63 -27.82 -12.18 -23.31
C VAL A 63 -26.80 -13.22 -23.73
N ARG A 64 -26.84 -13.61 -25.01
CA ARG A 64 -25.79 -14.48 -25.57
C ARG A 64 -24.50 -13.69 -25.76
N LEU A 65 -23.38 -14.30 -25.36
CA LEU A 65 -22.04 -13.74 -25.50
C LEU A 65 -21.29 -14.35 -26.68
N VAL A 66 -21.67 -15.56 -27.12
CA VAL A 66 -21.00 -16.33 -28.16
C VAL A 66 -22.03 -16.82 -29.21
N ASP A 67 -21.75 -16.60 -30.47
CA ASP A 67 -22.41 -17.32 -31.58
C ASP A 67 -21.72 -18.68 -31.73
N ARG A 68 -22.43 -19.76 -31.34
CA ARG A 68 -21.90 -21.13 -31.40
C ARG A 68 -21.75 -21.66 -32.85
N ARG A 69 -22.48 -21.09 -33.82
CA ARG A 69 -22.38 -21.53 -35.20
C ARG A 69 -21.13 -21.02 -35.89
N GLU A 70 -20.82 -19.75 -35.60
CA GLU A 70 -19.64 -19.08 -36.17
C GLU A 70 -18.40 -19.18 -35.30
N ALA A 71 -18.53 -19.72 -34.07
CA ALA A 71 -17.53 -19.72 -33.04
C ALA A 71 -16.88 -18.32 -32.85
N SER A 72 -17.75 -17.32 -32.77
CA SER A 72 -17.37 -15.90 -32.63
C SER A 72 -18.12 -15.25 -31.50
N LEU A 73 -17.58 -14.12 -30.98
CA LEU A 73 -18.31 -13.33 -29.99
C LEU A 73 -19.49 -12.60 -30.66
N THR A 74 -20.59 -12.49 -29.93
CA THR A 74 -21.68 -11.58 -30.30
C THR A 74 -21.23 -10.12 -30.05
N ALA A 75 -21.98 -9.15 -30.59
CA ALA A 75 -21.71 -7.72 -30.30
C ALA A 75 -21.70 -7.41 -28.81
N GLU A 76 -22.58 -8.05 -28.02
CA GLU A 76 -22.63 -7.90 -26.58
C GLU A 76 -21.44 -8.57 -25.86
N GLY A 77 -21.03 -9.77 -26.35
CA GLY A 77 -19.81 -10.42 -25.86
C GLY A 77 -18.57 -9.59 -26.08
N GLU A 78 -18.41 -8.98 -27.24
CA GLU A 78 -17.33 -8.04 -27.54
C GLU A 78 -17.36 -6.81 -26.61
N ARG A 79 -18.54 -6.21 -26.45
CA ARG A 79 -18.74 -5.02 -25.61
C ARG A 79 -18.35 -5.29 -24.15
N LEU A 80 -18.84 -6.38 -23.55
CA LEU A 80 -18.56 -6.73 -22.17
C LEU A 80 -17.07 -7.09 -21.95
N LEU A 81 -16.47 -7.81 -22.90
CA LEU A 81 -15.06 -8.13 -22.85
C LEU A 81 -14.18 -6.87 -22.94
N GLN A 82 -14.52 -5.93 -23.83
CA GLN A 82 -13.83 -4.64 -23.92
C GLN A 82 -13.97 -3.81 -22.65
N GLU A 83 -15.16 -3.77 -22.05
CA GLU A 83 -15.41 -3.03 -20.80
C GLU A 83 -14.59 -3.61 -19.65
N LEU A 84 -14.56 -4.94 -19.48
CA LEU A 84 -13.73 -5.57 -18.45
C LEU A 84 -12.24 -5.27 -18.68
N ASN A 85 -11.75 -5.47 -19.91
CA ASN A 85 -10.34 -5.21 -20.23
C ASN A 85 -9.95 -3.74 -19.98
N SER A 86 -10.81 -2.78 -20.36
CA SER A 86 -10.54 -1.35 -20.16
C SER A 86 -10.53 -0.96 -18.68
N ARG A 87 -11.41 -1.56 -17.87
CA ARG A 87 -11.42 -1.35 -16.41
C ARG A 87 -10.20 -1.97 -15.73
N CYS A 88 -9.84 -3.20 -16.12
CA CYS A 88 -8.63 -3.85 -15.61
C CYS A 88 -7.38 -3.04 -15.95
N LYS A 89 -7.28 -2.53 -17.19
CA LYS A 89 -6.15 -1.69 -17.61
C LYS A 89 -6.09 -0.39 -16.78
N ARG A 90 -7.22 0.34 -16.64
CA ARG A 90 -7.26 1.56 -15.81
C ARG A 90 -6.85 1.28 -14.37
N MET A 91 -7.32 0.17 -13.78
CA MET A 91 -6.93 -0.22 -12.42
C MET A 91 -5.43 -0.56 -12.34
N ALA A 92 -4.88 -1.28 -13.30
CA ALA A 92 -3.45 -1.57 -13.37
C ALA A 92 -2.62 -0.29 -13.51
N ASP A 93 -3.04 0.64 -14.38
CA ASP A 93 -2.39 1.94 -14.55
C ASP A 93 -2.45 2.77 -13.24
N GLN A 94 -3.58 2.76 -12.53
CA GLN A 94 -3.71 3.43 -11.23
C GLN A 94 -2.82 2.80 -10.16
N LEU A 95 -2.76 1.46 -10.09
CA LEU A 95 -1.87 0.75 -9.17
C LEU A 95 -0.40 1.02 -9.49
N GLU A 96 -0.03 1.10 -10.77
CA GLU A 96 1.33 1.45 -11.19
C GLU A 96 1.71 2.88 -10.78
N HIS A 97 0.76 3.82 -10.85
CA HIS A 97 0.95 5.20 -10.38
C HIS A 97 1.06 5.26 -8.84
N LEU A 98 0.25 4.52 -8.10
CA LEU A 98 0.36 4.43 -6.64
C LEU A 98 1.72 3.90 -6.19
N TYR A 99 2.30 2.96 -6.96
CA TYR A 99 3.63 2.40 -6.68
C TYR A 99 4.79 3.33 -7.03
N ARG A 100 4.56 4.37 -7.87
CA ARG A 100 5.59 5.33 -8.30
C ARG A 100 5.59 6.62 -7.49
N ASN A 101 4.51 6.94 -6.81
CA ASN A 101 4.45 8.14 -5.98
C ASN A 101 5.20 7.90 -4.66
N PRO A 102 6.02 8.86 -4.22
CA PRO A 102 6.57 8.81 -2.88
C PRO A 102 5.46 8.73 -1.84
N VAL A 103 5.67 7.93 -0.82
CA VAL A 103 4.79 7.84 0.34
C VAL A 103 5.25 8.87 1.37
N PHE A 104 4.32 9.56 2.00
CA PHE A 104 4.65 10.51 3.06
C PHE A 104 4.61 9.85 4.43
N GLY A 105 5.65 10.12 5.21
CA GLY A 105 5.76 9.72 6.60
C GLY A 105 6.12 10.92 7.48
N VAL A 106 6.04 10.72 8.77
CA VAL A 106 6.37 11.71 9.80
C VAL A 106 7.22 11.08 10.89
N ASP A 107 8.18 11.84 11.44
CA ASP A 107 8.98 11.45 12.58
C ASP A 107 8.90 12.53 13.67
N GLY A 108 8.67 12.12 14.92
CA GLY A 108 8.59 12.99 16.08
C GLY A 108 9.90 13.02 16.87
N ILE A 109 10.44 14.20 17.12
CA ILE A 109 11.66 14.42 17.88
C ILE A 109 11.29 15.07 19.20
N ILE A 110 11.39 14.29 20.27
CA ILE A 110 11.12 14.75 21.66
C ILE A 110 12.42 14.69 22.44
N ILE A 111 12.89 15.86 22.86
CA ILE A 111 14.12 15.99 23.63
C ILE A 111 13.82 16.60 25.01
N GLN A 112 14.21 15.89 26.06
CA GLN A 112 14.09 16.33 27.47
C GLN A 112 15.40 16.07 28.19
N ASP A 113 15.93 17.05 28.90
CA ASP A 113 17.15 16.95 29.70
C ASP A 113 18.35 16.32 28.95
N GLY A 114 18.56 16.71 27.67
CA GLY A 114 19.64 16.20 26.83
C GLY A 114 19.45 14.75 26.38
N ARG A 115 18.22 14.23 26.52
CA ARG A 115 17.85 12.88 26.07
C ARG A 115 16.75 12.94 25.02
N VAL A 116 16.85 12.10 24.01
CA VAL A 116 15.82 11.93 22.95
C VAL A 116 14.99 10.69 23.20
N LEU A 117 13.69 10.78 22.97
CA LEU A 117 12.77 9.65 23.00
C LEU A 117 12.96 8.82 21.73
N LEU A 118 13.17 7.53 21.91
CA LEU A 118 13.23 6.54 20.83
C LEU A 118 12.29 5.37 21.14
N VAL A 119 11.81 4.74 20.08
CA VAL A 119 11.01 3.51 20.16
C VAL A 119 11.80 2.35 19.55
N LYS A 120 11.68 1.16 20.12
CA LYS A 120 12.31 -0.05 19.61
C LYS A 120 11.38 -0.70 18.59
N ARG A 121 11.86 -0.90 17.38
CA ARG A 121 11.08 -1.49 16.29
C ARG A 121 10.78 -2.97 16.56
N GLY A 122 9.50 -3.33 16.53
CA GLY A 122 9.03 -4.71 16.66
C GLY A 122 8.99 -5.49 15.34
N LYS A 123 9.03 -4.78 14.18
CA LYS A 123 8.84 -5.35 12.84
C LYS A 123 9.96 -4.98 11.87
N GLU A 124 10.15 -5.81 10.84
CA GLU A 124 11.04 -5.49 9.72
C GLU A 124 10.50 -4.32 8.86
N PRO A 125 11.37 -3.53 8.20
CA PRO A 125 12.83 -3.58 8.26
C PRO A 125 13.39 -3.04 9.60
N PHE A 126 14.60 -3.44 9.96
CA PHE A 126 15.33 -3.03 11.15
C PHE A 126 14.69 -3.46 12.48
N ALA A 127 14.04 -4.63 12.53
CA ALA A 127 13.52 -5.18 13.78
C ALA A 127 14.60 -5.23 14.87
N GLY A 128 14.24 -4.81 16.09
CA GLY A 128 15.13 -4.78 17.25
C GLY A 128 16.05 -3.57 17.35
N THR A 129 16.14 -2.70 16.31
CA THR A 129 16.84 -1.40 16.39
C THR A 129 15.91 -0.30 16.89
N TYR A 130 16.46 0.85 17.22
CA TYR A 130 15.69 2.01 17.68
C TYR A 130 15.41 2.99 16.56
N ALA A 131 14.30 3.71 16.66
CA ALA A 131 13.86 4.72 15.72
C ALA A 131 13.27 5.94 16.46
N LEU A 132 13.17 7.07 15.78
CA LEU A 132 12.26 8.13 16.18
C LEU A 132 10.82 7.59 16.13
N PRO A 133 9.93 7.95 17.07
CA PRO A 133 8.53 7.62 16.97
C PRO A 133 7.91 8.29 15.73
N GLY A 134 7.12 7.54 14.96
CA GLY A 134 6.54 8.04 13.73
C GLY A 134 6.05 6.94 12.80
N GLY A 135 5.35 7.34 11.75
CA GLY A 135 4.74 6.42 10.79
C GLY A 135 4.26 7.11 9.53
N PHE A 136 3.32 6.48 8.84
CA PHE A 136 2.76 7.02 7.62
C PHE A 136 1.58 7.96 7.91
N MET A 137 1.46 8.98 7.04
CA MET A 137 0.29 9.85 7.07
C MET A 137 -0.94 9.11 6.55
N ASP A 138 -2.06 9.28 7.24
CA ASP A 138 -3.36 8.80 6.79
C ASP A 138 -4.02 9.78 5.81
N HIS A 139 -4.91 9.26 4.97
CA HIS A 139 -5.64 10.10 4.03
C HIS A 139 -6.56 11.06 4.77
N GLY A 140 -6.34 12.36 4.55
CA GLY A 140 -7.18 13.43 5.08
C GLY A 140 -6.66 14.11 6.34
N GLU A 141 -5.49 13.70 6.85
CA GLU A 141 -4.82 14.39 7.95
C GLU A 141 -3.66 15.27 7.45
N THR A 142 -3.30 16.27 8.22
CA THR A 142 -2.07 17.06 8.02
C THR A 142 -0.86 16.32 8.60
N SER A 143 0.34 16.70 8.19
CA SER A 143 1.57 16.10 8.74
C SER A 143 1.76 16.36 10.23
N GLU A 144 1.27 17.49 10.72
CA GLU A 144 1.28 17.86 12.14
C GLU A 144 0.31 16.97 12.95
N GLU A 145 -0.88 16.69 12.41
CA GLU A 145 -1.83 15.76 13.02
C GLU A 145 -1.27 14.33 13.02
N ALA A 146 -0.68 13.89 11.90
CA ALA A 146 -0.07 12.60 11.77
C ALA A 146 1.02 12.35 12.81
N VAL A 147 1.97 13.28 12.97
CA VAL A 147 3.09 13.10 13.92
C VAL A 147 2.61 13.06 15.37
N VAL A 148 1.60 13.85 15.73
CA VAL A 148 1.02 13.83 17.08
C VAL A 148 0.31 12.50 17.33
N ARG A 149 -0.47 12.00 16.38
CA ARG A 149 -1.16 10.70 16.45
C ARG A 149 -0.17 9.55 16.59
N GLU A 150 0.82 9.45 15.70
CA GLU A 150 1.83 8.38 15.72
C GLU A 150 2.62 8.36 17.04
N VAL A 151 3.05 9.53 17.53
CA VAL A 151 3.76 9.62 18.82
C VAL A 151 2.86 9.17 19.97
N GLU A 152 1.58 9.54 20.00
CA GLU A 152 0.65 9.09 21.04
C GLU A 152 0.41 7.57 20.97
N GLU A 153 0.23 7.01 19.77
CA GLU A 153 0.04 5.57 19.54
C GLU A 153 1.26 4.75 19.99
N GLU A 154 2.47 5.17 19.59
CA GLU A 154 3.69 4.42 19.88
C GLU A 154 4.26 4.63 21.31
N THR A 155 3.97 5.77 21.94
CA THR A 155 4.61 6.15 23.20
C THR A 155 3.65 6.45 24.35
N GLY A 156 2.35 6.64 24.07
CA GLY A 156 1.35 7.07 25.05
C GLY A 156 1.50 8.51 25.53
N LEU A 157 2.38 9.30 24.89
CA LEU A 157 2.60 10.70 25.23
C LEU A 157 1.74 11.61 24.34
N ARG A 158 1.03 12.54 24.96
CA ARG A 158 0.34 13.62 24.26
C ARG A 158 1.31 14.77 24.02
N THR A 159 1.44 15.15 22.75
CA THR A 159 2.45 16.13 22.31
C THR A 159 1.83 17.29 21.54
N GLU A 160 2.61 18.32 21.37
CA GLU A 160 2.31 19.49 20.53
C GLU A 160 3.52 19.78 19.64
N VAL A 161 3.27 20.07 18.37
CA VAL A 161 4.30 20.43 17.39
C VAL A 161 4.88 21.81 17.76
N LEU A 162 6.21 21.89 17.85
CA LEU A 162 6.92 23.13 18.01
C LEU A 162 7.34 23.72 16.67
N ASP A 163 8.05 22.92 15.86
CA ASP A 163 8.50 23.33 14.53
C ASP A 163 8.86 22.13 13.64
N LEU A 164 8.95 22.37 12.34
CA LEU A 164 9.47 21.45 11.35
C LEU A 164 11.01 21.53 11.37
N VAL A 165 11.67 20.42 11.64
CA VAL A 165 13.13 20.28 11.57
C VAL A 165 13.57 20.20 10.11
N GLY A 166 12.92 19.36 9.30
CA GLY A 166 13.27 19.21 7.92
C GLY A 166 12.42 18.17 7.19
N ALA A 167 12.64 18.12 5.86
CA ALA A 167 12.05 17.13 4.97
C ALA A 167 13.15 16.21 4.42
N TYR A 168 13.05 14.92 4.68
CA TYR A 168 14.03 13.91 4.29
C TYR A 168 13.45 13.09 3.14
N THR A 169 13.90 13.40 1.92
CA THR A 169 13.25 12.92 0.68
C THR A 169 14.18 12.12 -0.22
N ARG A 170 15.43 11.85 0.21
CA ARG A 170 16.42 11.17 -0.63
C ARG A 170 15.93 9.75 -0.98
N PRO A 171 15.89 9.37 -2.28
CA PRO A 171 15.59 8.01 -2.68
C PRO A 171 16.56 7.00 -2.03
N GLY A 172 16.02 5.87 -1.57
CA GLY A 172 16.81 4.80 -0.96
C GLY A 172 17.14 5.00 0.54
N ARG A 173 16.63 6.06 1.19
CA ARG A 173 16.73 6.22 2.64
C ARG A 173 15.95 5.16 3.41
N ASP A 174 14.91 4.61 2.79
CA ASP A 174 14.05 3.56 3.34
C ASP A 174 14.00 2.37 2.36
N PRO A 175 14.31 1.15 2.80
CA PRO A 175 14.29 -0.04 1.95
C PRO A 175 12.87 -0.45 1.49
N ARG A 176 11.82 0.05 2.10
CA ARG A 176 10.42 -0.22 1.71
C ARG A 176 10.02 0.49 0.42
N GLY A 177 10.70 1.61 0.05
CA GLY A 177 10.43 2.37 -1.16
C GLY A 177 10.88 3.82 -1.08
N HIS A 178 10.36 4.66 -1.98
CA HIS A 178 10.62 6.10 -1.94
C HIS A 178 9.68 6.74 -0.91
N ILE A 179 10.19 6.93 0.31
CA ILE A 179 9.46 7.53 1.43
C ILE A 179 10.03 8.92 1.70
N CYS A 180 9.16 9.91 1.72
CA CYS A 180 9.45 11.29 2.08
C CYS A 180 8.97 11.52 3.52
N THR A 181 9.88 11.79 4.43
CA THR A 181 9.56 12.00 5.84
C THR A 181 9.67 13.47 6.22
N LEU A 182 8.68 13.97 6.94
CA LEU A 182 8.70 15.28 7.60
C LEU A 182 9.03 15.06 9.08
N ALA A 183 10.17 15.57 9.53
CA ALA A 183 10.61 15.45 10.92
C ALA A 183 10.25 16.68 11.72
N TYR A 184 9.52 16.50 12.82
CA TYR A 184 9.01 17.56 13.67
C TYR A 184 9.60 17.51 15.08
N ARG A 185 9.97 18.65 15.61
CA ARG A 185 10.25 18.79 17.03
C ARG A 185 8.96 18.97 17.81
N LEU A 186 8.81 18.19 18.88
CA LEU A 186 7.61 18.12 19.68
C LEU A 186 7.91 18.40 21.16
N VAL A 187 6.89 18.91 21.86
CA VAL A 187 6.91 19.05 23.32
C VAL A 187 5.82 18.18 23.94
N VAL A 188 6.15 17.52 25.05
CA VAL A 188 5.18 16.71 25.81
C VAL A 188 4.25 17.63 26.61
N ARG A 189 2.95 17.44 26.45
CA ARG A 189 1.87 18.14 27.16
C ARG A 189 1.15 17.25 28.16
N GLY A 190 1.37 15.93 28.13
CA GLY A 190 0.74 14.98 29.04
C GLY A 190 0.93 13.54 28.61
N GLY A 191 0.16 12.64 29.19
CA GLY A 191 0.27 11.21 28.94
C GLY A 191 1.26 10.52 29.89
N SER A 192 1.46 9.22 29.67
CA SER A 192 2.44 8.43 30.43
C SER A 192 3.23 7.58 29.43
N LEU A 193 4.55 7.63 29.51
CA LEU A 193 5.42 6.87 28.62
C LEU A 193 5.16 5.38 28.76
N ARG A 194 4.75 4.75 27.66
CA ARG A 194 4.51 3.30 27.53
C ARG A 194 4.77 2.90 26.08
N ALA A 195 5.26 1.71 25.86
CA ALA A 195 5.31 1.16 24.49
C ALA A 195 3.89 0.93 23.97
N GLY A 196 3.64 1.34 22.73
CA GLY A 196 2.39 1.05 22.00
C GLY A 196 2.43 -0.31 21.30
N ASP A 197 1.39 -0.61 20.53
CA ASP A 197 1.15 -1.94 19.93
C ASP A 197 2.27 -2.41 18.97
N ASP A 198 2.90 -1.49 18.25
CA ASP A 198 3.97 -1.76 17.27
C ASP A 198 5.38 -1.49 17.79
N ALA A 199 5.52 -0.89 18.98
CA ALA A 199 6.77 -0.61 19.64
C ALA A 199 7.05 -1.64 20.74
N ALA A 200 8.19 -2.35 20.66
CA ALA A 200 8.60 -3.30 21.70
C ALA A 200 9.03 -2.59 23.00
N GLU A 201 9.48 -1.34 22.91
CA GLU A 201 9.96 -0.51 24.00
C GLU A 201 9.97 0.97 23.59
N ALA A 202 9.71 1.88 24.52
CA ALA A 202 9.89 3.33 24.35
C ALA A 202 10.72 3.88 25.51
N ALA A 203 11.83 4.55 25.21
CA ALA A 203 12.76 5.04 26.24
C ALA A 203 13.51 6.31 25.81
N PHE A 204 13.98 7.08 26.80
CA PHE A 204 14.82 8.25 26.59
C PHE A 204 16.31 7.90 26.62
N PHE A 205 17.05 8.24 25.55
CA PHE A 205 18.48 8.02 25.39
C PHE A 205 19.26 9.33 25.38
N ARG A 206 20.45 9.36 25.95
CA ARG A 206 21.34 10.53 25.88
C ARG A 206 21.78 10.77 24.45
N LEU A 207 21.68 12.01 23.96
CA LEU A 207 22.10 12.38 22.59
C LEU A 207 23.57 12.02 22.30
N GLY A 208 24.44 12.04 23.32
CA GLY A 208 25.85 11.66 23.19
C GLY A 208 26.13 10.15 23.20
N SER A 209 25.10 9.29 23.44
CA SER A 209 25.25 7.84 23.51
C SER A 209 23.98 7.16 23.07
N LEU A 210 23.74 7.18 21.75
CA LEU A 210 22.56 6.59 21.11
C LEU A 210 22.78 5.11 20.82
N PRO A 211 21.73 4.29 20.92
CA PRO A 211 21.75 2.92 20.43
C PRO A 211 21.81 2.89 18.90
N PRO A 212 22.00 1.71 18.26
CA PRO A 212 21.86 1.58 16.81
C PRO A 212 20.49 2.06 16.34
N LEU A 213 20.49 2.99 15.39
CA LEU A 213 19.28 3.60 14.84
C LEU A 213 18.90 2.98 13.48
N ALA A 214 17.60 2.89 13.26
CA ALA A 214 17.02 2.49 11.98
C ALA A 214 17.08 3.64 10.97
N PHE A 215 17.00 3.30 9.69
CA PHE A 215 16.94 4.24 8.57
C PHE A 215 18.08 5.26 8.59
N ASP A 216 17.77 6.52 8.31
CA ASP A 216 18.67 7.68 8.42
C ASP A 216 18.36 8.55 9.65
N HIS A 217 17.77 7.97 10.70
CA HIS A 217 17.43 8.71 11.93
C HIS A 217 18.66 9.27 12.67
N ALA A 218 19.84 8.68 12.45
CA ALA A 218 21.10 9.25 12.95
C ALA A 218 21.41 10.60 12.30
N ASP A 219 21.18 10.70 10.98
CA ASP A 219 21.38 11.95 10.22
C ASP A 219 20.39 13.02 10.66
N ILE A 220 19.10 12.63 10.88
CA ILE A 220 18.06 13.53 11.37
C ILE A 220 18.44 14.10 12.75
N LEU A 221 18.92 13.26 13.67
CA LEU A 221 19.31 13.71 15.00
C LEU A 221 20.58 14.56 14.98
N GLU A 222 21.50 14.34 14.06
CA GLU A 222 22.67 15.21 13.89
C GLU A 222 22.26 16.59 13.36
N ASP A 223 21.34 16.67 12.40
CA ASP A 223 20.76 17.94 11.93
C ASP A 223 20.10 18.70 13.08
N VAL A 224 19.34 18.01 13.93
CA VAL A 224 18.73 18.60 15.14
C VAL A 224 19.80 19.14 16.10
N ARG A 225 20.88 18.38 16.34
CA ARG A 225 21.98 18.85 17.20
C ARG A 225 22.61 20.13 16.69
N LEU A 226 22.87 20.19 15.38
CA LEU A 226 23.44 21.36 14.72
C LEU A 226 22.49 22.55 14.74
N GLN A 227 21.23 22.34 14.41
CA GLN A 227 20.22 23.41 14.30
C GLN A 227 19.90 24.06 15.65
N TYR A 228 19.84 23.26 16.72
CA TYR A 228 19.47 23.76 18.06
C TYR A 228 20.63 23.84 19.05
N GLY A 229 21.88 23.64 18.62
CA GLY A 229 23.06 23.76 19.46
C GLY A 229 23.11 22.77 20.64
N LEU A 230 22.54 21.57 20.45
CA LEU A 230 22.47 20.54 21.50
C LEU A 230 23.82 19.78 21.61
N ARG A 231 24.25 19.52 22.83
CA ARG A 231 25.50 18.82 23.15
C ARG A 231 25.27 17.44 23.71
#